data_dfe623e84f74a73930e0e662f7cdf468
#
_entry.id   dfe623e84f74a73930e0e662f7cdf468
#
_cell.length_a   1.000
_cell.length_b   1.000
_cell.length_c   1.000
_cell.angle_alpha   90.00
_cell.angle_beta   90.00
_cell.angle_gamma   90.00
#
_symmetry.space_group_name_H-M   'P 1'
#
loop_
_entity.id
_entity.type
_entity.pdbx_description
1 polymer ?
#
loop_
_entity_poly.entity_id
_entity_poly.type
_entity_poly.pdbx_seq_one_letter_code
_entity_poly.pdbx_strand_id
1 'polypeptide(L)'
;TAGIVGTGKIGAAMARICHGFGMKVIGYDMYPNKDLDFVEYVDLDTLLSQSDLISLHCPLMEETHHMINIDTIQKMKDGVILVNTSRGGLIKTDDLIQGIRENKFFAVGLDVYEEENGSVYEDMSETILEHSTVARLLSFPNVMVTSHQAFFTEEALAAISEVTLDNAMSYLKGTPNGNEL
;
A
#
# COMPACT_ATOMS: atom_id res chain seq x y z
N THR A 1 -13.36 4.57 12.32
CA THR A 1 -13.03 5.44 11.16
C THR A 1 -11.96 4.81 10.31
N ALA A 2 -12.20 4.69 9.00
CA ALA A 2 -11.21 4.27 8.01
C ALA A 2 -10.70 5.48 7.24
N GLY A 3 -9.38 5.70 7.23
CA GLY A 3 -8.68 6.70 6.44
C GLY A 3 -8.09 6.07 5.18
N ILE A 4 -8.52 6.54 4.03
CA ILE A 4 -8.07 6.07 2.73
C ILE A 4 -7.18 7.12 2.08
N VAL A 5 -5.91 6.79 1.90
CA VAL A 5 -4.91 7.67 1.26
C VAL A 5 -4.78 7.27 -0.21
N GLY A 6 -5.31 8.09 -1.11
CA GLY A 6 -5.47 7.78 -2.52
C GLY A 6 -6.80 7.07 -2.81
N THR A 7 -7.69 7.72 -3.54
CA THR A 7 -9.05 7.23 -3.87
C THR A 7 -9.21 6.88 -5.35
N GLY A 8 -8.12 6.44 -5.99
CA GLY A 8 -8.14 5.83 -7.32
C GLY A 8 -8.92 4.50 -7.32
N LYS A 9 -8.76 3.67 -8.35
CA LYS A 9 -9.56 2.43 -8.50
C LYS A 9 -9.50 1.53 -7.27
N ILE A 10 -8.30 1.29 -6.72
CA ILE A 10 -8.09 0.38 -5.58
C ILE A 10 -8.57 1.02 -4.28
N GLY A 11 -8.17 2.28 -4.01
CA GLY A 11 -8.62 2.99 -2.81
C GLY A 11 -10.14 3.19 -2.77
N ALA A 12 -10.79 3.44 -3.91
CA ALA A 12 -12.23 3.49 -4.01
C ALA A 12 -12.91 2.15 -3.68
N ALA A 13 -12.31 1.03 -4.11
CA ALA A 13 -12.80 -0.30 -3.74
C ALA A 13 -12.68 -0.54 -2.23
N MET A 14 -11.52 -0.20 -1.64
CA MET A 14 -11.30 -0.31 -0.20
C MET A 14 -12.26 0.59 0.59
N ALA A 15 -12.49 1.83 0.13
CA ALA A 15 -13.46 2.74 0.74
C ALA A 15 -14.86 2.14 0.79
N ARG A 16 -15.32 1.52 -0.32
CA ARG A 16 -16.63 0.83 -0.37
C ARG A 16 -16.72 -0.35 0.59
N ILE A 17 -15.64 -1.14 0.69
CA ILE A 17 -15.56 -2.26 1.63
C ILE A 17 -15.68 -1.76 3.07
N CYS A 18 -14.90 -0.75 3.46
CA CYS A 18 -14.97 -0.15 4.80
C CYS A 18 -16.37 0.43 5.09
N HIS A 19 -16.97 1.13 4.13
CA HIS A 19 -18.32 1.65 4.24
C HIS A 19 -19.35 0.52 4.43
N GLY A 20 -19.22 -0.57 3.66
CA GLY A 20 -20.06 -1.77 3.79
C GLY A 20 -19.98 -2.44 5.16
N PHE A 21 -18.86 -2.32 5.87
CA PHE A 21 -18.69 -2.74 7.27
C PHE A 21 -19.29 -1.71 8.28
N GLY A 22 -19.88 -0.63 7.82
CA GLY A 22 -20.46 0.41 8.68
C GLY A 22 -19.41 1.38 9.27
N MET A 23 -18.21 1.42 8.73
CA MET A 23 -17.19 2.38 9.18
C MET A 23 -17.48 3.78 8.61
N LYS A 24 -17.16 4.82 9.39
CA LYS A 24 -17.01 6.17 8.82
C LYS A 24 -15.77 6.14 7.93
N VAL A 25 -15.89 6.61 6.68
CA VAL A 25 -14.76 6.66 5.74
C VAL A 25 -14.38 8.10 5.49
N ILE A 26 -13.11 8.43 5.73
CA ILE A 26 -12.49 9.70 5.38
C ILE A 26 -11.39 9.45 4.34
N GLY A 27 -11.19 10.39 3.41
CA GLY A 27 -10.26 10.24 2.30
C GLY A 27 -9.29 11.42 2.19
N TYR A 28 -8.08 11.13 1.74
CA TYR A 28 -7.12 12.13 1.29
C TYR A 28 -6.68 11.79 -0.14
N ASP A 29 -6.88 12.73 -1.05
CA ASP A 29 -6.47 12.61 -2.45
C ASP A 29 -6.25 14.01 -3.04
N MET A 30 -5.25 14.17 -3.91
CA MET A 30 -5.06 15.41 -4.67
C MET A 30 -6.22 15.67 -5.64
N TYR A 31 -6.88 14.59 -6.10
CA TYR A 31 -8.00 14.60 -7.04
C TYR A 31 -9.17 13.78 -6.46
N PRO A 32 -9.96 14.37 -5.53
CA PRO A 32 -11.07 13.67 -4.88
C PRO A 32 -12.02 12.99 -5.86
N ASN A 33 -12.30 11.71 -5.63
CA ASN A 33 -13.21 10.93 -6.44
C ASN A 33 -14.67 11.29 -6.11
N LYS A 34 -15.34 11.96 -7.04
CA LYS A 34 -16.72 12.45 -6.86
C LYS A 34 -17.78 11.34 -6.84
N ASP A 35 -17.43 10.13 -7.27
CA ASP A 35 -18.35 8.97 -7.25
C ASP A 35 -18.41 8.29 -5.87
N LEU A 36 -17.67 8.82 -4.88
CA LEU A 36 -17.63 8.34 -3.50
C LEU A 36 -18.32 9.36 -2.58
N ASP A 37 -19.64 9.51 -2.73
CA ASP A 37 -20.46 10.48 -2.00
C ASP A 37 -20.51 10.25 -0.47
N PHE A 38 -20.16 9.03 -0.03
CA PHE A 38 -20.07 8.65 1.39
C PHE A 38 -18.69 8.94 2.01
N VAL A 39 -17.67 9.35 1.22
CA VAL A 39 -16.32 9.66 1.69
C VAL A 39 -16.22 11.14 2.01
N GLU A 40 -15.88 11.46 3.26
CA GLU A 40 -15.52 12.80 3.68
C GLU A 40 -14.05 13.07 3.35
N TYR A 41 -13.76 13.95 2.39
CA TYR A 41 -12.41 14.32 2.04
C TYR A 41 -11.85 15.36 3.02
N VAL A 42 -10.65 15.07 3.55
CA VAL A 42 -9.96 15.89 4.55
C VAL A 42 -8.48 16.05 4.17
N ASP A 43 -7.77 16.94 4.86
CA ASP A 43 -6.30 17.01 4.77
C ASP A 43 -5.64 15.77 5.42
N LEU A 44 -4.36 15.54 5.09
CA LEU A 44 -3.63 14.37 5.57
C LEU A 44 -3.53 14.33 7.10
N ASP A 45 -3.25 15.45 7.76
CA ASP A 45 -3.11 15.50 9.21
C ASP A 45 -4.42 15.15 9.93
N THR A 46 -5.54 15.63 9.39
CA THR A 46 -6.88 15.28 9.87
C THR A 46 -7.14 13.79 9.68
N LEU A 47 -6.81 13.23 8.51
CA LEU A 47 -6.95 11.80 8.25
C LEU A 47 -6.14 10.97 9.24
N LEU A 48 -4.86 11.30 9.42
CA LEU A 48 -3.98 10.56 10.33
C LEU A 48 -4.50 10.58 11.78
N SER A 49 -4.95 11.75 12.26
CA SER A 49 -5.38 11.93 13.65
C SER A 49 -6.77 11.34 13.95
N GLN A 50 -7.62 11.15 12.94
CA GLN A 50 -8.99 10.67 13.16
C GLN A 50 -9.19 9.19 12.83
N SER A 51 -8.26 8.55 12.10
CA SER A 51 -8.40 7.17 11.64
C SER A 51 -8.04 6.14 12.68
N ASP A 52 -8.83 5.07 12.75
CA ASP A 52 -8.52 3.84 13.48
C ASP A 52 -7.86 2.79 12.55
N LEU A 53 -8.14 2.88 11.26
CA LEU A 53 -7.51 2.15 10.17
C LEU A 53 -7.04 3.14 9.11
N ILE A 54 -5.79 3.04 8.68
CA ILE A 54 -5.21 3.82 7.57
C ILE A 54 -4.76 2.84 6.48
N SER A 55 -5.21 3.06 5.24
CA SER A 55 -4.83 2.24 4.10
C SER A 55 -4.29 3.11 2.95
N LEU A 56 -3.08 2.76 2.49
CA LEU A 56 -2.35 3.54 1.48
C LEU A 56 -2.59 2.97 0.08
N HIS A 57 -3.05 3.82 -0.85
CA HIS A 57 -3.36 3.48 -2.24
C HIS A 57 -2.89 4.56 -3.23
N CYS A 58 -2.11 5.54 -2.77
CA CYS A 58 -1.53 6.56 -3.63
C CYS A 58 -0.28 6.04 -4.34
N PRO A 59 0.11 6.58 -5.51
CA PRO A 59 1.36 6.26 -6.17
C PRO A 59 2.56 6.79 -5.38
N LEU A 60 3.73 6.20 -5.60
CA LEU A 60 5.00 6.72 -5.10
C LEU A 60 5.49 7.81 -6.07
N MET A 61 5.59 9.04 -5.58
CA MET A 61 6.12 10.21 -6.26
C MET A 61 7.04 10.96 -5.29
N GLU A 62 7.69 12.02 -5.73
CA GLU A 62 8.54 12.82 -4.86
C GLU A 62 7.76 13.37 -3.65
N GLU A 63 6.53 13.83 -3.87
CA GLU A 63 5.66 14.40 -2.84
C GLU A 63 5.09 13.36 -1.87
N THR A 64 5.02 12.10 -2.26
CA THR A 64 4.49 11.00 -1.42
C THR A 64 5.59 10.12 -0.85
N HIS A 65 6.84 10.30 -1.28
CA HIS A 65 7.97 9.56 -0.73
C HIS A 65 8.11 9.86 0.77
N HIS A 66 8.14 8.79 1.57
CA HIS A 66 8.20 8.87 3.03
C HIS A 66 7.09 9.75 3.64
N MET A 67 5.90 9.79 3.01
CA MET A 67 4.76 10.50 3.60
C MET A 67 4.36 9.95 4.97
N ILE A 68 4.66 8.68 5.22
CA ILE A 68 4.56 8.05 6.54
C ILE A 68 5.98 7.97 7.12
N ASN A 69 6.26 8.85 8.05
CA ASN A 69 7.52 9.01 8.78
C ASN A 69 7.23 9.25 10.26
N ILE A 70 8.26 9.44 11.08
CA ILE A 70 8.08 9.57 12.53
C ILE A 70 7.14 10.72 12.92
N ASP A 71 7.21 11.87 12.22
CA ASP A 71 6.38 13.04 12.51
C ASP A 71 4.90 12.77 12.21
N THR A 72 4.61 12.07 11.09
CA THR A 72 3.26 11.70 10.70
C THR A 72 2.72 10.53 11.54
N ILE A 73 3.57 9.57 11.91
CA ILE A 73 3.21 8.48 12.83
C ILE A 73 2.80 9.03 14.20
N GLN A 74 3.49 10.04 14.71
CA GLN A 74 3.14 10.67 15.98
C GLN A 74 1.74 11.31 15.97
N LYS A 75 1.27 11.80 14.81
CA LYS A 75 -0.08 12.37 14.65
C LYS A 75 -1.20 11.33 14.65
N MET A 76 -0.89 10.07 14.37
CA MET A 76 -1.87 8.99 14.34
C MET A 76 -2.42 8.69 15.74
N LYS A 77 -3.56 8.05 15.81
CA LYS A 77 -4.09 7.51 17.07
C LYS A 77 -3.19 6.40 17.62
N ASP A 78 -3.12 6.29 18.93
CA ASP A 78 -2.54 5.10 19.57
C ASP A 78 -3.44 3.89 19.29
N GLY A 79 -2.84 2.77 18.91
CA GLY A 79 -3.57 1.57 18.53
C GLY A 79 -4.14 1.62 17.09
N VAL A 80 -3.65 2.50 16.21
CA VAL A 80 -4.05 2.55 14.80
C VAL A 80 -3.62 1.27 14.07
N ILE A 81 -4.40 0.88 13.06
CA ILE A 81 -4.03 -0.15 12.09
C ILE A 81 -3.50 0.57 10.83
N LEU A 82 -2.30 0.21 10.37
CA LEU A 82 -1.72 0.74 9.14
C LEU A 82 -1.56 -0.37 8.10
N VAL A 83 -2.05 -0.13 6.88
CA VAL A 83 -1.95 -1.08 5.76
C VAL A 83 -1.32 -0.41 4.55
N ASN A 84 -0.30 -1.04 3.98
CA ASN A 84 0.32 -0.62 2.72
C ASN A 84 0.36 -1.77 1.71
N THR A 85 -0.46 -1.65 0.68
CA THR A 85 -0.48 -2.54 -0.49
C THR A 85 -0.16 -1.77 -1.78
N SER A 86 0.47 -0.61 -1.67
CA SER A 86 0.76 0.26 -2.82
C SER A 86 2.24 0.25 -3.19
N ARG A 87 3.07 1.02 -2.50
CA ARG A 87 4.52 1.11 -2.73
C ARG A 87 5.27 1.24 -1.41
N GLY A 88 6.39 0.52 -1.28
CA GLY A 88 7.19 0.50 -0.05
C GLY A 88 7.69 1.88 0.36
N GLY A 89 8.23 2.66 -0.56
CA GLY A 89 8.77 3.99 -0.31
C GLY A 89 7.77 5.07 0.16
N LEU A 90 6.48 4.75 0.29
CA LEU A 90 5.51 5.61 0.97
C LEU A 90 5.76 5.68 2.49
N ILE A 91 6.38 4.65 3.05
CA ILE A 91 6.67 4.52 4.48
C ILE A 91 8.18 4.50 4.67
N LYS A 92 8.70 5.37 5.53
CA LYS A 92 10.08 5.29 5.98
C LYS A 92 10.20 4.15 7.00
N THR A 93 10.86 3.07 6.59
CA THR A 93 10.82 1.79 7.31
C THR A 93 11.42 1.87 8.71
N ASP A 94 12.52 2.60 8.91
CA ASP A 94 13.12 2.77 10.25
C ASP A 94 12.18 3.50 11.22
N ASP A 95 11.47 4.51 10.74
CA ASP A 95 10.50 5.28 11.52
C ASP A 95 9.26 4.41 11.87
N LEU A 96 8.82 3.55 10.93
CA LEU A 96 7.78 2.56 11.21
C LEU A 96 8.20 1.59 12.32
N ILE A 97 9.42 1.04 12.23
CA ILE A 97 9.97 0.13 13.25
C ILE A 97 10.04 0.83 14.61
N GLN A 98 10.42 2.10 14.65
CA GLN A 98 10.40 2.89 15.87
C GLN A 98 8.98 2.98 16.44
N GLY A 99 7.99 3.37 15.62
CA GLY A 99 6.59 3.47 16.06
C GLY A 99 6.02 2.13 16.55
N ILE A 100 6.39 1.00 15.92
CA ILE A 100 5.99 -0.35 16.40
C ILE A 100 6.55 -0.62 17.79
N ARG A 101 7.82 -0.30 18.02
CA ARG A 101 8.48 -0.47 19.34
C ARG A 101 7.88 0.41 20.43
N GLU A 102 7.39 1.56 20.06
CA GLU A 102 6.69 2.51 20.95
C GLU A 102 5.22 2.12 21.19
N ASN A 103 4.77 0.95 20.66
CA ASN A 103 3.40 0.45 20.73
C ASN A 103 2.35 1.39 20.10
N LYS A 104 2.75 2.17 19.09
CA LYS A 104 1.85 3.09 18.39
C LYS A 104 0.75 2.36 17.61
N PHE A 105 1.07 1.17 17.07
CA PHE A 105 0.21 0.41 16.18
C PHE A 105 -0.42 -0.79 16.90
N PHE A 106 -1.73 -0.97 16.72
CA PHE A 106 -2.39 -2.23 17.03
C PHE A 106 -1.94 -3.34 16.08
N ALA A 107 -1.91 -3.03 14.78
CA ALA A 107 -1.42 -3.93 13.74
C ALA A 107 -0.86 -3.16 12.55
N VAL A 108 0.08 -3.78 11.84
CA VAL A 108 0.64 -3.28 10.58
C VAL A 108 0.58 -4.39 9.54
N GLY A 109 0.02 -4.09 8.35
CA GLY A 109 -0.04 -4.99 7.20
C GLY A 109 0.74 -4.41 6.01
N LEU A 110 1.75 -5.13 5.54
CA LEU A 110 2.61 -4.69 4.45
C LEU A 110 2.64 -5.77 3.36
N ASP A 111 2.16 -5.44 2.17
CA ASP A 111 2.41 -6.25 0.97
C ASP A 111 3.67 -5.75 0.22
N VAL A 112 4.14 -4.56 0.58
CA VAL A 112 5.29 -3.85 0.02
C VAL A 112 6.12 -3.21 1.12
N TYR A 113 7.43 -3.13 0.93
CA TYR A 113 8.35 -2.45 1.85
C TYR A 113 9.48 -1.75 1.08
N GLU A 114 10.16 -0.80 1.70
CA GLU A 114 11.07 0.13 1.05
C GLU A 114 12.27 -0.55 0.36
N GLU A 115 12.77 -1.63 0.93
CA GLU A 115 13.97 -2.33 0.46
C GLU A 115 13.67 -3.49 -0.51
N GLU A 116 12.53 -3.48 -1.21
CA GLU A 116 12.16 -4.50 -2.22
C GLU A 116 13.09 -4.49 -3.45
N ASN A 117 14.37 -4.26 -3.28
CA ASN A 117 15.32 -4.16 -4.38
C ASN A 117 15.61 -5.53 -5.01
N GLY A 118 14.84 -5.89 -6.04
CA GLY A 118 15.15 -7.00 -6.94
C GLY A 118 14.97 -8.42 -6.39
N SER A 119 15.00 -8.60 -5.08
CA SER A 119 14.95 -9.91 -4.43
C SER A 119 13.54 -10.49 -4.22
N VAL A 120 12.48 -9.72 -4.49
CA VAL A 120 11.08 -10.17 -4.31
C VAL A 120 10.75 -11.37 -5.21
N TYR A 121 11.43 -11.51 -6.33
CA TYR A 121 11.25 -12.59 -7.31
C TYR A 121 12.36 -13.64 -7.27
N GLU A 122 13.31 -13.54 -6.33
CA GLU A 122 14.37 -14.52 -6.14
C GLU A 122 14.00 -15.49 -5.02
N ASP A 123 14.27 -16.77 -5.22
CA ASP A 123 14.11 -17.77 -4.17
C ASP A 123 15.22 -17.61 -3.13
N MET A 124 14.89 -16.96 -2.03
CA MET A 124 15.79 -16.70 -0.90
C MET A 124 15.63 -17.74 0.22
N SER A 125 14.89 -18.83 -0.01
CA SER A 125 14.56 -19.82 1.03
C SER A 125 15.77 -20.50 1.66
N GLU A 126 16.90 -20.56 0.96
CA GLU A 126 18.17 -21.11 1.45
C GLU A 126 19.18 -20.03 1.91
N THR A 127 18.82 -18.75 1.86
CA THR A 127 19.73 -17.65 2.18
C THR A 127 19.49 -17.14 3.60
N ILE A 128 20.56 -16.99 4.37
CA ILE A 128 20.49 -16.33 5.67
C ILE A 128 20.31 -14.83 5.43
N LEU A 129 19.14 -14.30 5.80
CA LEU A 129 18.84 -12.87 5.74
C LEU A 129 19.53 -12.15 6.92
N GLU A 130 20.86 -12.01 6.84
CA GLU A 130 21.61 -11.25 7.83
C GLU A 130 21.25 -9.76 7.72
N HIS A 131 20.77 -9.18 8.81
CA HIS A 131 20.45 -7.76 8.94
C HIS A 131 19.36 -7.21 8.02
N SER A 132 18.46 -8.04 7.49
CA SER A 132 17.40 -7.53 6.64
C SER A 132 16.31 -6.81 7.46
N THR A 133 15.88 -5.67 6.98
CA THR A 133 14.74 -4.91 7.52
C THR A 133 13.48 -5.77 7.59
N VAL A 134 13.29 -6.65 6.58
CA VAL A 134 12.18 -7.62 6.54
C VAL A 134 12.23 -8.59 7.71
N ALA A 135 13.40 -9.16 8.04
CA ALA A 135 13.53 -10.06 9.19
C ALA A 135 13.14 -9.35 10.50
N ARG A 136 13.48 -8.07 10.63
CA ARG A 136 13.06 -7.24 11.78
C ARG A 136 11.54 -7.04 11.79
N LEU A 137 10.92 -6.70 10.67
CA LEU A 137 9.47 -6.54 10.57
C LEU A 137 8.73 -7.84 10.89
N LEU A 138 9.18 -8.97 10.36
CA LEU A 138 8.61 -10.29 10.64
C LEU A 138 8.76 -10.73 12.10
N SER A 139 9.70 -10.15 12.86
CA SER A 139 9.88 -10.47 14.29
C SER A 139 8.82 -9.86 15.20
N PHE A 140 8.05 -8.88 14.74
CA PHE A 140 6.99 -8.25 15.52
C PHE A 140 5.68 -9.03 15.44
N PRO A 141 5.04 -9.37 16.56
CA PRO A 141 3.83 -10.21 16.59
C PRO A 141 2.60 -9.53 15.99
N ASN A 142 2.61 -8.20 15.85
CA ASN A 142 1.53 -7.38 15.31
C ASN A 142 1.82 -6.87 13.89
N VAL A 143 2.82 -7.44 13.21
CA VAL A 143 3.18 -7.10 11.83
C VAL A 143 2.94 -8.30 10.92
N MET A 144 2.20 -8.09 9.84
CA MET A 144 2.01 -9.05 8.75
C MET A 144 2.72 -8.52 7.51
N VAL A 145 3.61 -9.32 6.93
CA VAL A 145 4.28 -9.02 5.66
C VAL A 145 3.93 -10.10 4.66
N THR A 146 3.51 -9.69 3.47
CA THR A 146 3.33 -10.55 2.30
C THR A 146 4.30 -10.11 1.21
N SER A 147 4.61 -10.96 0.24
CA SER A 147 5.70 -10.77 -0.72
C SER A 147 5.21 -10.10 -2.02
N HIS A 148 4.67 -8.87 -1.94
CA HIS A 148 4.20 -8.09 -3.08
C HIS A 148 3.27 -8.90 -3.99
N GLN A 149 2.29 -9.56 -3.40
CA GLN A 149 1.43 -10.53 -4.08
C GLN A 149 -0.06 -10.17 -4.06
N ALA A 150 -0.41 -8.91 -3.78
CA ALA A 150 -1.80 -8.46 -3.81
C ALA A 150 -2.48 -8.67 -5.17
N PHE A 151 -1.70 -8.74 -6.25
CA PHE A 151 -2.16 -9.07 -7.61
C PHE A 151 -2.40 -10.57 -7.84
N PHE A 152 -1.98 -11.45 -6.96
CA PHE A 152 -1.93 -12.90 -7.20
C PHE A 152 -3.32 -13.54 -7.10
N THR A 153 -4.17 -13.21 -8.04
CA THR A 153 -5.50 -13.80 -8.25
C THR A 153 -5.59 -14.43 -9.64
N GLU A 154 -6.48 -15.38 -9.83
CA GLU A 154 -6.67 -16.07 -11.12
C GLU A 154 -6.99 -15.07 -12.25
N GLU A 155 -7.87 -14.10 -11.98
CA GLU A 155 -8.29 -13.09 -12.95
C GLU A 155 -7.13 -12.15 -13.33
N ALA A 156 -6.33 -11.72 -12.34
CA ALA A 156 -5.19 -10.85 -12.60
C ALA A 156 -4.10 -11.58 -13.39
N LEU A 157 -3.80 -12.83 -13.06
CA LEU A 157 -2.82 -13.64 -13.79
C LEU A 157 -3.27 -13.90 -15.23
N ALA A 158 -4.56 -14.20 -15.45
CA ALA A 158 -5.10 -14.36 -16.79
C ALA A 158 -4.96 -13.05 -17.60
N ALA A 159 -5.37 -11.92 -17.03
CA ALA A 159 -5.27 -10.62 -17.69
C ALA A 159 -3.81 -10.23 -18.00
N ILE A 160 -2.88 -10.45 -17.08
CA ILE A 160 -1.44 -10.20 -17.29
C ILE A 160 -0.91 -11.06 -18.44
N SER A 161 -1.28 -12.34 -18.48
CA SER A 161 -0.84 -13.29 -19.50
C SER A 161 -1.36 -12.86 -20.89
N GLU A 162 -2.65 -12.54 -21.00
CA GLU A 162 -3.26 -12.09 -22.25
C GLU A 162 -2.59 -10.82 -22.78
N VAL A 163 -2.49 -9.77 -21.95
CA VAL A 163 -1.87 -8.50 -22.33
C VAL A 163 -0.41 -8.69 -22.74
N THR A 164 0.34 -9.53 -22.02
CA THR A 164 1.75 -9.81 -22.33
C THR A 164 1.89 -10.51 -23.69
N LEU A 165 1.06 -11.51 -23.97
CA LEU A 165 1.05 -12.20 -25.26
C LEU A 165 0.63 -11.28 -26.40
N ASP A 166 -0.39 -10.45 -26.21
CA ASP A 166 -0.84 -9.49 -27.23
C ASP A 166 0.23 -8.46 -27.53
N ASN A 167 0.94 -7.95 -26.51
CA ASN A 167 2.06 -7.02 -26.71
C ASN A 167 3.20 -7.70 -27.50
N ALA A 168 3.57 -8.92 -27.14
CA ALA A 168 4.59 -9.67 -27.86
C ALA A 168 4.20 -9.94 -29.32
N MET A 169 2.96 -10.33 -29.56
CA MET A 169 2.44 -10.56 -30.93
C MET A 169 2.36 -9.27 -31.74
N SER A 170 1.95 -8.16 -31.16
CA SER A 170 1.94 -6.83 -31.80
C SER A 170 3.34 -6.40 -32.21
N TYR A 171 4.31 -6.55 -31.30
CA TYR A 171 5.70 -6.25 -31.59
C TYR A 171 6.24 -7.08 -32.76
N LEU A 172 6.02 -8.40 -32.75
CA LEU A 172 6.47 -9.30 -33.81
C LEU A 172 5.83 -8.98 -35.17
N LYS A 173 4.57 -8.52 -35.19
CA LYS A 173 3.83 -8.16 -36.43
C LYS A 173 4.10 -6.73 -36.87
N GLY A 174 4.75 -5.90 -36.04
CA GLY A 174 4.92 -4.47 -36.30
C GLY A 174 3.60 -3.68 -36.33
N THR A 175 2.59 -4.17 -35.57
CA THR A 175 1.26 -3.53 -35.51
C THR A 175 1.03 -2.98 -34.12
N PRO A 176 0.96 -1.63 -33.94
CA PRO A 176 0.68 -1.04 -32.61
C PRO A 176 -0.65 -1.52 -32.02
N ASN A 177 -0.68 -1.80 -30.73
CA ASN A 177 -1.88 -2.19 -29.98
C ASN A 177 -2.31 -1.16 -28.92
N GLY A 178 -1.65 0.00 -28.88
CA GLY A 178 -1.96 1.09 -27.96
C GLY A 178 -1.35 0.94 -26.55
N ASN A 179 -0.50 -0.06 -26.35
CA ASN A 179 0.22 -0.30 -25.09
C ASN A 179 1.70 0.10 -25.18
N GLU A 180 2.13 0.72 -26.26
CA GLU A 180 3.49 1.22 -26.42
C GLU A 180 3.73 2.41 -25.46
N LEU A 181 4.95 2.48 -24.92
CA LEU A 181 5.43 3.58 -24.07
C LEU A 181 5.96 4.74 -24.90
#